data_1f18d95a81558f2764d4654a9b3f04a7
#
_entry.id   1f18d95a81558f2764d4654a9b3f04a7
#
_cell.length_a   1.000
_cell.length_b   1.000
_cell.length_c   1.000
_cell.angle_alpha   90.00
_cell.angle_beta   90.00
_cell.angle_gamma   90.00
#
_symmetry.space_group_name_H-M   'P 1'
#
loop_
_entity.id
_entity.type
_entity.pdbx_description
1 polymer ?
#
loop_
_entity_poly.entity_id
_entity_poly.type
_entity_poly.pdbx_seq_one_letter_code
_entity_poly.pdbx_strand_id
1 'polypeptide(L)'
;METQTGNNLIIDVHVSVDCVLIGFDGEQFRVLLVRQIGKQTDGEFNDLKLSGSLIYADEDLDEAAKRVLNELTGLKNIKMSQFKAYGSKDRTANPKDVLWLERFHRITDNKVGRIVTIAYLSLLKIDQRNRQLTDTYDACWTPLSEVKALAFDHIQIYRDALAFIRHYVETNPSVMFDLLPRKFTAAQLRVLYQLVYDKEFDVRNFHKKIALMPYVVPMEEKEKGVRHRAARYYRFDRTIYNKLKK
;
A
#
# COMPACT_ATOMS: atom_id res chain seq x y z
N MET A 1 45.88 8.60 -28.68
CA MET A 1 44.84 9.02 -27.71
C MET A 1 43.51 9.00 -28.44
N GLU A 2 42.85 7.85 -28.45
CA GLU A 2 41.50 7.74 -29.00
C GLU A 2 40.50 8.18 -27.92
N THR A 3 39.86 9.31 -28.16
CA THR A 3 38.72 9.77 -27.38
C THR A 3 37.55 8.81 -27.64
N GLN A 4 37.29 7.91 -26.72
CA GLN A 4 36.02 7.19 -26.71
C GLN A 4 34.90 8.22 -26.49
N THR A 5 34.30 8.68 -27.55
CA THR A 5 32.99 9.33 -27.54
C THR A 5 31.97 8.26 -27.15
N GLY A 6 31.62 8.19 -25.87
CA GLY A 6 30.54 7.33 -25.42
C GLY A 6 29.27 7.73 -26.16
N ASN A 7 28.75 6.84 -27.00
CA ASN A 7 27.47 7.00 -27.67
C ASN A 7 26.38 7.03 -26.56
N ASN A 8 25.96 8.22 -26.13
CA ASN A 8 24.80 8.41 -25.26
C ASN A 8 23.53 8.13 -26.08
N LEU A 9 23.17 6.84 -26.18
CA LEU A 9 21.93 6.43 -26.83
C LEU A 9 20.75 6.76 -25.92
N ILE A 10 19.77 7.47 -26.45
CA ILE A 10 18.46 7.63 -25.83
C ILE A 10 17.76 6.27 -25.96
N ILE A 11 17.25 5.77 -24.86
CA ILE A 11 16.58 4.46 -24.81
C ILE A 11 15.06 4.64 -24.84
N ASP A 12 14.37 3.71 -25.49
CA ASP A 12 12.93 3.58 -25.35
C ASP A 12 12.58 3.04 -23.97
N VAL A 13 11.67 3.72 -23.29
CA VAL A 13 11.25 3.41 -21.95
C VAL A 13 9.75 3.20 -21.91
N HIS A 14 9.33 2.06 -21.42
CA HIS A 14 7.94 1.84 -21.05
C HIS A 14 7.67 2.44 -19.65
N VAL A 15 6.52 3.04 -19.48
CA VAL A 15 6.10 3.59 -18.21
C VAL A 15 5.01 2.71 -17.63
N SER A 16 5.10 2.44 -16.32
CA SER A 16 4.08 1.71 -15.56
C SER A 16 3.69 2.47 -14.29
N VAL A 17 2.61 2.05 -13.69
CA VAL A 17 2.20 2.48 -12.34
C VAL A 17 2.10 1.25 -11.45
N ASP A 18 2.53 1.38 -10.17
CA ASP A 18 2.38 0.35 -9.14
C ASP A 18 1.69 0.95 -7.93
N CYS A 19 0.55 0.38 -7.52
CA CYS A 19 -0.30 0.87 -6.45
C CYS A 19 -0.06 0.08 -5.17
N VAL A 20 0.45 0.74 -4.13
CA VAL A 20 0.61 0.19 -2.79
C VAL A 20 -0.56 0.65 -1.93
N LEU A 21 -1.49 -0.24 -1.63
CA LEU A 21 -2.61 0.04 -0.73
C LEU A 21 -2.36 -0.63 0.61
N ILE A 22 -2.21 0.19 1.65
CA ILE A 22 -2.10 -0.28 3.04
C ILE A 22 -3.43 -0.01 3.74
N GLY A 23 -4.07 -1.06 4.19
CA GLY A 23 -5.37 -1.01 4.84
C GLY A 23 -5.33 -1.48 6.29
N PHE A 24 -6.12 -0.86 7.15
CA PHE A 24 -6.35 -1.30 8.53
C PHE A 24 -7.73 -1.94 8.66
N ASP A 25 -7.79 -3.20 9.11
CA ASP A 25 -9.04 -3.97 9.23
C ASP A 25 -9.71 -3.86 10.61
N GLY A 26 -9.10 -3.10 11.53
CA GLY A 26 -9.54 -2.94 12.92
C GLY A 26 -8.67 -3.71 13.92
N GLU A 27 -7.90 -4.69 13.46
CA GLU A 27 -7.02 -5.53 14.28
C GLU A 27 -5.56 -5.44 13.84
N GLN A 28 -5.32 -5.43 12.51
CA GLN A 28 -3.97 -5.41 11.93
C GLN A 28 -3.94 -4.64 10.62
N PHE A 29 -2.73 -4.38 10.17
CA PHE A 29 -2.51 -3.80 8.84
C PHE A 29 -2.33 -4.88 7.79
N ARG A 30 -2.88 -4.60 6.60
CA ARG A 30 -2.80 -5.45 5.42
C ARG A 30 -2.34 -4.65 4.21
N VAL A 31 -1.67 -5.31 3.29
CA VAL A 31 -1.39 -4.78 1.96
C VAL A 31 -2.26 -5.48 0.94
N LEU A 32 -2.77 -4.73 -0.02
CA LEU A 32 -3.52 -5.30 -1.15
C LEU A 32 -2.52 -5.84 -2.16
N LEU A 33 -2.60 -7.13 -2.41
CA LEU A 33 -1.80 -7.83 -3.40
C LEU A 33 -2.70 -8.51 -4.42
N VAL A 34 -2.18 -8.76 -5.60
CA VAL A 34 -2.83 -9.54 -6.63
C VAL A 34 -1.96 -10.73 -6.99
N ARG A 35 -2.60 -11.84 -7.29
CA ARG A 35 -1.95 -13.02 -7.80
C ARG A 35 -2.40 -13.19 -9.24
N GLN A 36 -1.47 -13.57 -10.08
CA GLN A 36 -1.83 -13.92 -11.42
C GLN A 36 -2.38 -15.32 -11.48
N ILE A 37 -3.61 -15.48 -11.94
CA ILE A 37 -4.18 -16.78 -12.28
C ILE A 37 -3.75 -17.09 -13.72
N GLY A 38 -2.57 -17.70 -13.90
CA GLY A 38 -2.19 -18.35 -15.15
C GLY A 38 -2.79 -19.76 -15.18
N LYS A 39 -3.28 -20.22 -16.33
CA LYS A 39 -3.55 -21.65 -16.51
C LYS A 39 -2.25 -22.39 -16.20
N GLN A 40 -2.26 -23.17 -15.13
CA GLN A 40 -1.17 -24.00 -14.69
C GLN A 40 -0.76 -24.97 -15.81
N THR A 41 0.22 -24.62 -16.60
CA THR A 41 0.94 -25.62 -17.39
C THR A 41 2.31 -25.94 -16.81
N ASP A 42 2.90 -25.07 -15.97
CA ASP A 42 4.27 -25.27 -15.50
C ASP A 42 4.59 -24.78 -14.06
N GLY A 43 3.67 -24.74 -13.14
CA GLY A 43 3.98 -24.63 -11.69
C GLY A 43 4.75 -23.40 -11.16
N GLU A 44 5.20 -22.49 -12.02
CA GLU A 44 6.24 -21.51 -11.67
C GLU A 44 5.78 -20.06 -11.43
N PHE A 45 4.52 -19.71 -11.70
CA PHE A 45 4.05 -18.31 -11.63
C PHE A 45 2.89 -18.12 -10.66
N ASN A 46 3.15 -18.37 -9.39
CA ASN A 46 2.16 -18.14 -8.33
C ASN A 46 2.56 -16.96 -7.41
N ASP A 47 3.38 -16.06 -7.93
CA ASP A 47 3.94 -14.97 -7.12
C ASP A 47 2.91 -13.85 -6.93
N LEU A 48 2.78 -13.40 -5.69
CA LEU A 48 2.04 -12.20 -5.36
C LEU A 48 2.78 -10.97 -5.86
N LYS A 49 2.04 -9.94 -6.30
CA LYS A 49 2.58 -8.65 -6.71
C LYS A 49 1.71 -7.49 -6.25
N LEU A 50 2.24 -6.27 -6.31
CA LEU A 50 1.44 -5.05 -6.20
C LEU A 50 0.50 -4.93 -7.41
N SER A 51 -0.58 -4.16 -7.24
CA SER A 51 -1.47 -3.83 -8.35
C SER A 51 -0.78 -2.85 -9.28
N GLY A 52 -0.21 -3.36 -10.37
CA GLY A 52 0.57 -2.56 -11.31
C GLY A 52 0.40 -3.04 -12.76
N SER A 53 0.52 -2.08 -13.70
CA SER A 53 0.48 -2.31 -15.16
C SER A 53 1.12 -1.15 -15.90
N LEU A 54 1.41 -1.37 -17.19
CA LEU A 54 1.81 -0.31 -18.12
C LEU A 54 0.69 0.71 -18.29
N ILE A 55 1.07 1.95 -18.58
CA ILE A 55 0.12 3.00 -18.96
C ILE A 55 -0.26 2.86 -20.43
N TYR A 56 -1.47 3.33 -20.81
CA TYR A 56 -1.92 3.42 -22.19
C TYR A 56 -1.56 4.79 -22.78
N ALA A 57 -1.63 4.90 -24.08
CA ALA A 57 -1.24 6.11 -24.80
C ALA A 57 -2.21 7.29 -24.60
N ASP A 58 -3.43 7.00 -24.18
CA ASP A 58 -4.53 7.94 -24.04
C ASP A 58 -4.90 8.25 -22.57
N GLU A 59 -4.03 7.89 -21.63
CA GLU A 59 -4.28 8.15 -20.21
C GLU A 59 -3.08 8.83 -19.53
N ASP A 60 -3.34 9.65 -18.50
CA ASP A 60 -2.30 10.15 -17.63
C ASP A 60 -1.97 9.16 -16.49
N LEU A 61 -0.93 9.47 -15.69
CA LEU A 61 -0.47 8.58 -14.60
C LEU A 61 -1.53 8.35 -13.53
N ASP A 62 -2.33 9.37 -13.19
CA ASP A 62 -3.37 9.26 -12.17
C ASP A 62 -4.59 8.47 -12.70
N GLU A 63 -4.88 8.59 -13.99
CA GLU A 63 -5.91 7.79 -14.67
C GLU A 63 -5.48 6.33 -14.76
N ALA A 64 -4.23 6.08 -15.19
CA ALA A 64 -3.64 4.75 -15.21
C ALA A 64 -3.70 4.07 -13.84
N ALA A 65 -3.31 4.77 -12.77
CA ALA A 65 -3.36 4.22 -11.41
C ALA A 65 -4.78 3.84 -10.98
N LYS A 66 -5.78 4.68 -11.29
CA LYS A 66 -7.21 4.38 -11.01
C LYS A 66 -7.71 3.19 -11.84
N ARG A 67 -7.38 3.15 -13.14
CA ARG A 67 -7.74 2.03 -14.03
C ARG A 67 -7.14 0.73 -13.53
N VAL A 68 -5.83 0.70 -13.33
CA VAL A 68 -5.09 -0.49 -12.89
C VAL A 68 -5.65 -1.03 -11.57
N LEU A 69 -5.90 -0.15 -10.60
CA LEU A 69 -6.49 -0.56 -9.34
C LEU A 69 -7.89 -1.17 -9.54
N ASN A 70 -8.74 -0.51 -10.34
CA ASN A 70 -10.08 -1.01 -10.61
C ASN A 70 -10.07 -2.35 -11.35
N GLU A 71 -9.27 -2.49 -12.41
CA GLU A 71 -9.18 -3.71 -13.21
C GLU A 71 -8.67 -4.90 -12.40
N LEU A 72 -7.62 -4.70 -11.61
CA LEU A 72 -6.98 -5.79 -10.88
C LEU A 72 -7.66 -6.15 -9.56
N THR A 73 -8.43 -5.23 -8.96
CA THR A 73 -8.97 -5.43 -7.62
C THR A 73 -10.46 -5.16 -7.48
N GLY A 74 -11.08 -4.50 -8.46
CA GLY A 74 -12.45 -4.02 -8.41
C GLY A 74 -12.66 -2.74 -7.57
N LEU A 75 -11.61 -2.21 -6.93
CA LEU A 75 -11.71 -1.03 -6.09
C LEU A 75 -11.83 0.24 -6.93
N LYS A 76 -12.73 1.14 -6.51
CA LYS A 76 -13.00 2.43 -7.17
C LYS A 76 -12.92 3.58 -6.16
N ASN A 77 -12.64 4.78 -6.67
CA ASN A 77 -12.65 6.01 -5.88
C ASN A 77 -11.68 5.99 -4.68
N ILE A 78 -10.59 5.25 -4.78
CA ILE A 78 -9.52 5.25 -3.79
C ILE A 78 -8.60 6.44 -4.06
N LYS A 79 -8.41 7.28 -3.02
CA LYS A 79 -7.44 8.38 -3.10
C LYS A 79 -6.03 7.80 -2.98
N MET A 80 -5.23 8.02 -3.99
CA MET A 80 -3.82 7.63 -4.04
C MET A 80 -2.94 8.86 -4.26
N SER A 81 -1.69 8.80 -3.84
CA SER A 81 -0.70 9.84 -4.06
C SER A 81 0.60 9.21 -4.56
N GLN A 82 1.20 9.84 -5.55
CA GLN A 82 2.55 9.44 -6.00
C GLN A 82 3.53 9.62 -4.84
N PHE A 83 4.45 8.66 -4.64
CA PHE A 83 5.45 8.79 -3.60
C PHE A 83 6.89 8.59 -4.08
N LYS A 84 7.12 7.75 -5.10
CA LYS A 84 8.46 7.51 -5.64
C LYS A 84 8.40 6.93 -7.05
N ALA A 85 9.44 7.20 -7.87
CA ALA A 85 9.67 6.53 -9.15
C ALA A 85 10.82 5.52 -9.04
N TYR A 86 10.71 4.41 -9.77
CA TYR A 86 11.71 3.35 -9.82
C TYR A 86 12.11 3.10 -11.27
N GLY A 87 13.36 3.31 -11.58
CA GLY A 87 13.86 3.25 -12.94
C GLY A 87 15.27 2.62 -13.04
N SER A 88 15.63 1.69 -12.14
CA SER A 88 16.90 0.98 -12.25
C SER A 88 17.00 0.26 -13.59
N LYS A 89 18.20 0.27 -14.19
CA LYS A 89 18.47 -0.43 -15.46
C LYS A 89 18.25 -1.95 -15.35
N ASP A 90 18.39 -2.50 -14.14
CA ASP A 90 18.34 -3.93 -13.88
C ASP A 90 16.98 -4.38 -13.29
N ARG A 91 16.00 -3.48 -13.22
CA ARG A 91 14.69 -3.71 -12.59
C ARG A 91 13.90 -4.86 -13.25
N THR A 92 14.09 -5.08 -14.55
CA THR A 92 13.47 -6.15 -15.34
C THR A 92 14.49 -7.16 -15.85
N ALA A 93 15.64 -7.30 -15.19
CA ALA A 93 16.70 -8.22 -15.62
C ALA A 93 16.42 -9.68 -15.26
N ASN A 94 15.49 -9.96 -14.34
CA ASN A 94 15.13 -11.33 -13.98
C ASN A 94 14.35 -11.99 -15.13
N PRO A 95 14.80 -13.12 -15.68
CA PRO A 95 14.10 -13.80 -16.76
C PRO A 95 12.64 -14.16 -16.45
N LYS A 96 12.31 -14.45 -15.19
CA LYS A 96 10.92 -14.69 -14.76
C LYS A 96 10.04 -13.46 -14.96
N ASP A 97 10.55 -12.28 -14.64
CA ASP A 97 9.82 -11.02 -14.78
C ASP A 97 9.60 -10.67 -16.26
N VAL A 98 10.59 -10.96 -17.12
CA VAL A 98 10.50 -10.78 -18.59
C VAL A 98 9.39 -11.66 -19.16
N LEU A 99 9.39 -12.94 -18.86
CA LEU A 99 8.35 -13.89 -19.30
C LEU A 99 6.96 -13.46 -18.84
N TRP A 100 6.90 -12.88 -17.64
CA TRP A 100 5.65 -12.36 -17.09
C TRP A 100 5.13 -11.17 -17.91
N LEU A 101 5.99 -10.22 -18.25
CA LEU A 101 5.67 -9.04 -19.07
C LEU A 101 5.26 -9.43 -20.48
N GLU A 102 5.96 -10.35 -21.11
CA GLU A 102 5.64 -10.85 -22.47
C GLU A 102 4.25 -11.49 -22.53
N ARG A 103 3.89 -12.29 -21.53
CA ARG A 103 2.58 -12.95 -21.47
C ARG A 103 1.41 -12.00 -21.28
N PHE A 104 1.59 -10.92 -20.55
CA PHE A 104 0.48 -10.06 -20.10
C PHE A 104 0.34 -8.76 -20.86
N HIS A 105 1.42 -8.18 -21.32
CA HIS A 105 1.38 -6.89 -22.00
C HIS A 105 1.38 -6.98 -23.52
N ARG A 106 1.28 -8.20 -24.09
CA ARG A 106 1.33 -8.43 -25.54
C ARG A 106 2.49 -7.68 -26.20
N ILE A 107 3.63 -7.61 -25.53
CA ILE A 107 4.85 -7.06 -26.09
C ILE A 107 5.35 -8.09 -27.09
N THR A 108 5.08 -7.86 -28.38
CA THR A 108 5.26 -8.85 -29.44
C THR A 108 6.69 -8.98 -29.97
N ASP A 109 7.60 -8.09 -29.57
CA ASP A 109 8.92 -7.97 -30.21
C ASP A 109 10.11 -8.46 -29.37
N ASN A 110 9.95 -9.42 -28.46
CA ASN A 110 11.05 -10.05 -27.68
C ASN A 110 12.06 -9.07 -27.03
N LYS A 111 11.73 -7.79 -26.94
CA LYS A 111 12.55 -6.77 -26.27
C LYS A 111 11.67 -6.00 -25.30
N VAL A 112 11.51 -6.56 -24.11
CA VAL A 112 11.02 -5.76 -22.99
C VAL A 112 12.05 -4.67 -22.76
N GLY A 113 11.80 -3.48 -23.26
CA GLY A 113 12.62 -2.30 -23.02
C GLY A 113 12.68 -1.98 -21.51
N ARG A 114 13.44 -0.97 -21.17
CA ARG A 114 13.49 -0.48 -19.79
C ARG A 114 12.10 -0.03 -19.33
N ILE A 115 11.67 -0.48 -18.16
CA ILE A 115 10.42 -0.03 -17.53
C ILE A 115 10.74 0.91 -16.38
N VAL A 116 10.14 2.09 -16.40
CA VAL A 116 10.11 3.01 -15.26
C VAL A 116 8.72 2.97 -14.65
N THR A 117 8.61 2.67 -13.36
CA THR A 117 7.32 2.73 -12.67
C THR A 117 7.21 3.91 -11.74
N ILE A 118 6.03 4.48 -11.70
CA ILE A 118 5.61 5.48 -10.72
C ILE A 118 4.76 4.78 -9.67
N ALA A 119 5.27 4.76 -8.44
CA ALA A 119 4.58 4.13 -7.34
C ALA A 119 3.60 5.08 -6.66
N TYR A 120 2.38 4.60 -6.48
CA TYR A 120 1.29 5.26 -5.80
C TYR A 120 1.04 4.62 -4.45
N LEU A 121 0.70 5.43 -3.46
CA LEU A 121 0.39 4.99 -2.11
C LEU A 121 -1.01 5.41 -1.70
N SER A 122 -1.73 4.51 -1.06
CA SER A 122 -2.95 4.81 -0.32
C SER A 122 -2.92 4.20 1.06
N LEU A 123 -3.35 4.98 2.04
CA LEU A 123 -3.68 4.51 3.37
C LEU A 123 -5.19 4.56 3.55
N LEU A 124 -5.79 3.43 3.92
CA LEU A 124 -7.23 3.36 4.04
C LEU A 124 -7.67 2.42 5.17
N LYS A 125 -8.92 2.63 5.61
CA LYS A 125 -9.58 1.69 6.48
C LYS A 125 -10.22 0.59 5.62
N ILE A 126 -9.99 -0.68 5.96
CA ILE A 126 -10.71 -1.79 5.32
C ILE A 126 -12.10 -1.87 5.94
N ASP A 127 -13.11 -1.54 5.14
CA ASP A 127 -14.52 -1.62 5.50
C ASP A 127 -15.28 -2.56 4.53
N GLN A 128 -16.60 -2.61 4.64
CA GLN A 128 -17.42 -3.47 3.78
C GLN A 128 -17.30 -3.14 2.29
N ARG A 129 -16.97 -1.88 1.93
CA ARG A 129 -16.91 -1.42 0.53
C ARG A 129 -15.67 -1.89 -0.19
N ASN A 130 -14.52 -1.95 0.53
CA ASN A 130 -13.23 -2.31 -0.05
C ASN A 130 -12.71 -3.67 0.41
N ARG A 131 -13.52 -4.43 1.15
CA ARG A 131 -13.22 -5.82 1.53
C ARG A 131 -13.56 -6.79 0.40
N GLN A 132 -14.59 -6.51 -0.39
CA GLN A 132 -14.96 -7.32 -1.55
C GLN A 132 -14.07 -6.92 -2.74
N LEU A 133 -13.23 -7.83 -3.17
CA LEU A 133 -12.31 -7.68 -4.28
C LEU A 133 -12.81 -8.53 -5.45
N THR A 134 -12.33 -8.23 -6.66
CA THR A 134 -12.63 -9.06 -7.82
C THR A 134 -11.89 -10.38 -7.77
N ASP A 135 -12.52 -11.45 -8.20
CA ASP A 135 -11.89 -12.79 -8.28
C ASP A 135 -10.99 -12.94 -9.53
N THR A 136 -11.05 -12.00 -10.46
CA THR A 136 -10.37 -12.09 -11.77
C THR A 136 -8.85 -12.24 -11.64
N TYR A 137 -8.24 -11.60 -10.65
CA TYR A 137 -6.80 -11.60 -10.43
C TYR A 137 -6.42 -12.08 -9.02
N ASP A 138 -7.30 -12.86 -8.38
CA ASP A 138 -7.09 -13.37 -7.01
C ASP A 138 -6.56 -12.27 -6.07
N ALA A 139 -7.21 -11.11 -6.12
CA ALA A 139 -6.83 -9.97 -5.29
C ALA A 139 -7.10 -10.28 -3.83
N CYS A 140 -6.14 -10.00 -2.94
CA CYS A 140 -6.27 -10.32 -1.53
C CYS A 140 -5.63 -9.28 -0.60
N TRP A 141 -6.25 -9.08 0.55
CA TRP A 141 -5.69 -8.31 1.66
C TRP A 141 -4.77 -9.20 2.50
N THR A 142 -3.46 -9.09 2.29
CA THR A 142 -2.43 -9.91 2.96
C THR A 142 -1.91 -9.19 4.20
N PRO A 143 -1.84 -9.83 5.39
CA PRO A 143 -1.19 -9.26 6.57
C PRO A 143 0.25 -8.82 6.26
N LEU A 144 0.69 -7.67 6.77
CA LEU A 144 2.05 -7.18 6.50
C LEU A 144 3.13 -8.17 6.95
N SER A 145 2.89 -8.91 8.03
CA SER A 145 3.79 -9.93 8.57
C SER A 145 3.97 -11.16 7.67
N GLU A 146 3.04 -11.39 6.74
CA GLU A 146 3.07 -12.53 5.82
C GLU A 146 3.77 -12.21 4.50
N VAL A 147 4.06 -10.93 4.22
CA VAL A 147 4.73 -10.51 2.98
C VAL A 147 6.22 -10.82 3.06
N LYS A 148 6.64 -11.90 2.43
CA LYS A 148 8.04 -12.35 2.40
C LYS A 148 8.75 -12.00 1.09
N ALA A 149 8.08 -12.23 -0.02
CA ALA A 149 8.57 -11.97 -1.37
C ALA A 149 7.43 -11.49 -2.27
N LEU A 150 7.76 -10.71 -3.26
CA LEU A 150 6.85 -10.26 -4.32
C LEU A 150 7.57 -10.39 -5.66
N ALA A 151 6.80 -10.54 -6.74
CA ALA A 151 7.34 -10.52 -8.09
C ALA A 151 8.01 -9.16 -8.40
N PHE A 152 8.94 -9.14 -9.31
CA PHE A 152 9.72 -7.95 -9.67
C PHE A 152 10.49 -7.36 -8.48
N ASP A 153 10.71 -6.06 -8.52
CA ASP A 153 11.23 -5.26 -7.41
C ASP A 153 10.13 -4.77 -6.45
N HIS A 154 8.94 -5.35 -6.51
CA HIS A 154 7.78 -4.91 -5.73
C HIS A 154 7.98 -5.02 -4.22
N ILE A 155 8.84 -5.94 -3.75
CA ILE A 155 9.21 -6.01 -2.33
C ILE A 155 9.95 -4.75 -1.88
N GLN A 156 10.77 -4.14 -2.77
CA GLN A 156 11.45 -2.88 -2.47
C GLN A 156 10.47 -1.71 -2.45
N ILE A 157 9.56 -1.65 -3.43
CA ILE A 157 8.49 -0.64 -3.51
C ILE A 157 7.63 -0.67 -2.23
N TYR A 158 7.24 -1.88 -1.80
CA TYR A 158 6.49 -2.10 -0.57
C TYR A 158 7.23 -1.60 0.69
N ARG A 159 8.52 -1.94 0.84
CA ARG A 159 9.33 -1.48 1.97
C ARG A 159 9.48 0.04 2.01
N ASP A 160 9.73 0.64 0.86
CA ASP A 160 9.83 2.09 0.72
C ASP A 160 8.50 2.78 1.04
N ALA A 161 7.37 2.18 0.65
CA ALA A 161 6.04 2.69 1.00
C ALA A 161 5.81 2.69 2.51
N LEU A 162 6.20 1.63 3.23
CA LEU A 162 6.10 1.59 4.69
C LEU A 162 6.99 2.65 5.35
N ALA A 163 8.20 2.87 4.84
CA ALA A 163 9.09 3.92 5.33
C ALA A 163 8.50 5.32 5.07
N PHE A 164 7.92 5.53 3.88
CA PHE A 164 7.26 6.78 3.52
C PHE A 164 6.05 7.07 4.43
N ILE A 165 5.24 6.05 4.75
CA ILE A 165 4.09 6.17 5.66
C ILE A 165 4.54 6.71 7.02
N ARG A 166 5.64 6.21 7.58
CA ARG A 166 6.17 6.68 8.86
C ARG A 166 6.41 8.19 8.83
N HIS A 167 7.17 8.64 7.84
CA HIS A 167 7.46 10.06 7.67
C HIS A 167 6.20 10.90 7.42
N TYR A 168 5.28 10.40 6.61
CA TYR A 168 4.02 11.09 6.31
C TYR A 168 3.15 11.26 7.56
N VAL A 169 3.07 10.25 8.42
CA VAL A 169 2.29 10.31 9.66
C VAL A 169 2.97 11.20 10.71
N GLU A 170 4.29 11.24 10.77
CA GLU A 170 5.02 12.17 11.65
C GLU A 170 4.65 13.63 11.36
N THR A 171 4.55 13.98 10.08
CA THR A 171 4.16 15.34 9.64
C THR A 171 2.65 15.56 9.66
N ASN A 172 1.85 14.49 9.54
CA ASN A 172 0.38 14.53 9.46
C ASN A 172 -0.30 13.52 10.42
N PRO A 173 -0.13 13.65 11.76
CA PRO A 173 -0.61 12.64 12.71
C PRO A 173 -2.13 12.37 12.66
N SER A 174 -2.93 13.33 12.18
CA SER A 174 -4.39 13.16 12.06
C SER A 174 -4.80 12.07 11.09
N VAL A 175 -3.95 11.73 10.12
CA VAL A 175 -4.23 10.67 9.12
C VAL A 175 -4.43 9.30 9.78
N MET A 176 -3.75 9.03 10.90
CA MET A 176 -3.96 7.79 11.66
C MET A 176 -5.42 7.63 12.12
N PHE A 177 -6.07 8.72 12.49
CA PHE A 177 -7.44 8.66 12.97
C PHE A 177 -8.47 8.42 11.85
N ASP A 178 -8.10 8.71 10.60
CA ASP A 178 -8.95 8.42 9.44
C ASP A 178 -8.98 6.92 9.12
N LEU A 179 -7.98 6.16 9.60
CA LEU A 179 -7.94 4.70 9.49
C LEU A 179 -8.79 3.98 10.54
N LEU A 180 -9.11 4.67 11.62
CA LEU A 180 -9.92 4.10 12.70
C LEU A 180 -11.42 4.23 12.43
N PRO A 181 -12.25 3.37 13.03
CA PRO A 181 -13.67 3.62 13.09
C PRO A 181 -13.96 4.91 13.89
N ARG A 182 -15.16 5.47 13.70
CA ARG A 182 -15.58 6.68 14.44
C ARG A 182 -15.46 6.53 15.95
N LYS A 183 -15.67 5.30 16.46
CA LYS A 183 -15.42 4.87 17.83
C LYS A 183 -14.37 3.77 17.80
N PHE A 184 -13.32 3.91 18.55
CA PHE A 184 -12.20 2.97 18.58
C PHE A 184 -11.75 2.70 20.03
N THR A 185 -11.09 1.57 20.23
CA THR A 185 -10.49 1.21 21.51
C THR A 185 -9.03 1.69 21.60
N ALA A 186 -8.50 1.77 22.82
CA ALA A 186 -7.09 2.05 23.02
C ALA A 186 -6.18 1.00 22.34
N ALA A 187 -6.64 -0.26 22.27
CA ALA A 187 -5.91 -1.33 21.59
C ALA A 187 -5.78 -1.06 20.08
N GLN A 188 -6.86 -0.67 19.42
CA GLN A 188 -6.84 -0.33 17.99
C GLN A 188 -5.90 0.85 17.70
N LEU A 189 -5.95 1.91 18.50
CA LEU A 189 -5.03 3.04 18.36
C LEU A 189 -3.57 2.63 18.62
N ARG A 190 -3.32 1.74 19.59
CA ARG A 190 -1.98 1.22 19.88
C ARG A 190 -1.39 0.45 18.71
N VAL A 191 -2.18 -0.41 18.06
CA VAL A 191 -1.74 -1.16 16.86
C VAL A 191 -1.33 -0.21 15.74
N LEU A 192 -2.09 0.87 15.49
CA LEU A 192 -1.69 1.89 14.52
C LEU A 192 -0.34 2.53 14.88
N TYR A 193 -0.15 2.89 16.14
CA TYR A 193 1.11 3.48 16.60
C TYR A 193 2.28 2.51 16.46
N GLN A 194 2.07 1.22 16.76
CA GLN A 194 3.11 0.20 16.62
C GLN A 194 3.60 0.07 15.17
N LEU A 195 2.67 0.06 14.21
CA LEU A 195 3.04 0.01 12.79
C LEU A 195 3.82 1.25 12.36
N VAL A 196 3.27 2.43 12.65
CA VAL A 196 3.84 3.70 12.15
C VAL A 196 5.23 3.93 12.72
N TYR A 197 5.42 3.66 14.01
CA TYR A 197 6.70 3.92 14.68
C TYR A 197 7.63 2.71 14.72
N ASP A 198 7.19 1.56 14.13
CA ASP A 198 7.94 0.29 14.14
C ASP A 198 8.46 -0.06 15.55
N LYS A 199 7.59 0.08 16.52
CA LYS A 199 7.93 -0.03 17.93
C LYS A 199 6.80 -0.65 18.72
N GLU A 200 7.12 -1.61 19.57
CA GLU A 200 6.18 -2.14 20.56
C GLU A 200 5.84 -1.08 21.62
N PHE A 201 4.57 -0.99 21.96
CA PHE A 201 4.07 -0.13 23.03
C PHE A 201 3.43 -0.99 24.13
N ASP A 202 3.99 -0.88 25.32
CA ASP A 202 3.36 -1.44 26.54
C ASP A 202 1.97 -0.84 26.76
N VAL A 203 1.01 -1.68 27.12
CA VAL A 203 -0.40 -1.30 27.27
C VAL A 203 -0.59 -0.17 28.28
N ARG A 204 0.05 -0.26 29.46
CA ARG A 204 -0.09 0.73 30.54
C ARG A 204 0.50 2.08 30.13
N ASN A 205 1.68 2.05 29.52
CA ASN A 205 2.36 3.26 29.06
C ASN A 205 1.60 3.90 27.89
N PHE A 206 0.96 3.09 27.04
CA PHE A 206 0.15 3.62 25.96
C PHE A 206 -1.12 4.31 26.47
N HIS A 207 -1.76 3.79 27.52
CA HIS A 207 -2.87 4.50 28.18
C HIS A 207 -2.45 5.86 28.75
N LYS A 208 -1.25 5.96 29.35
CA LYS A 208 -0.70 7.26 29.78
C LYS A 208 -0.50 8.20 28.60
N LYS A 209 -0.01 7.68 27.46
CA LYS A 209 0.16 8.46 26.23
C LYS A 209 -1.19 8.98 25.71
N ILE A 210 -2.24 8.16 25.69
CA ILE A 210 -3.60 8.59 25.29
C ILE A 210 -4.09 9.72 26.20
N ALA A 211 -3.87 9.64 27.50
CA ALA A 211 -4.29 10.68 28.45
C ALA A 211 -3.64 12.06 28.17
N LEU A 212 -2.51 12.09 27.48
CA LEU A 212 -1.83 13.32 27.03
C LEU A 212 -2.32 13.82 25.67
N MET A 213 -3.31 13.16 25.06
CA MET A 213 -3.90 13.53 23.76
C MET A 213 -5.32 14.09 23.98
N PRO A 214 -5.50 15.41 24.19
CA PRO A 214 -6.81 15.97 24.51
C PRO A 214 -7.83 15.82 23.38
N TYR A 215 -7.36 15.58 22.15
CA TYR A 215 -8.18 15.28 20.98
C TYR A 215 -8.64 13.82 20.88
N VAL A 216 -8.16 12.93 21.76
CA VAL A 216 -8.64 11.54 21.91
C VAL A 216 -9.59 11.50 23.09
N VAL A 217 -10.86 11.75 22.80
CA VAL A 217 -11.89 11.95 23.83
C VAL A 217 -12.50 10.61 24.26
N PRO A 218 -12.46 10.27 25.57
CA PRO A 218 -13.09 9.05 26.07
C PRO A 218 -14.62 9.14 25.97
N MET A 219 -15.26 8.01 25.69
CA MET A 219 -16.71 7.89 25.64
C MET A 219 -17.21 7.10 26.87
N GLU A 220 -18.49 7.32 27.26
CA GLU A 220 -19.14 6.51 28.29
C GLU A 220 -19.40 5.07 27.81
N GLU A 221 -19.44 4.87 26.52
CA GLU A 221 -19.71 3.58 25.88
C GLU A 221 -18.50 2.65 25.97
N LYS A 222 -18.78 1.37 26.20
CA LYS A 222 -17.81 0.27 26.24
C LYS A 222 -18.19 -0.82 25.24
N GLU A 223 -17.26 -1.69 24.93
CA GLU A 223 -17.53 -2.90 24.12
C GLU A 223 -18.66 -3.72 24.76
N LYS A 224 -19.45 -4.37 23.90
CA LYS A 224 -20.52 -5.29 24.32
C LYS A 224 -20.29 -6.66 23.71
N GLY A 225 -20.72 -7.71 24.40
CA GLY A 225 -20.66 -9.08 23.88
C GLY A 225 -19.25 -9.70 23.83
N VAL A 226 -18.26 -9.10 24.52
CA VAL A 226 -16.88 -9.60 24.56
C VAL A 226 -16.66 -10.51 25.78
N ARG A 227 -15.83 -11.56 25.63
CA ARG A 227 -15.47 -12.49 26.73
C ARG A 227 -14.43 -11.93 27.71
N HIS A 228 -13.73 -10.88 27.34
CA HIS A 228 -12.74 -10.19 28.17
C HIS A 228 -13.35 -8.95 28.83
N ARG A 229 -12.58 -8.26 29.69
CA ARG A 229 -12.99 -6.98 30.26
C ARG A 229 -13.29 -5.97 29.15
N ALA A 230 -14.54 -5.50 29.06
CA ALA A 230 -15.00 -4.57 28.05
C ALA A 230 -14.16 -3.29 28.02
N ALA A 231 -13.53 -3.01 26.89
CA ALA A 231 -12.72 -1.81 26.72
C ALA A 231 -13.63 -0.59 26.52
N ARG A 232 -13.14 0.58 27.00
CA ARG A 232 -13.78 1.87 26.77
C ARG A 232 -13.53 2.30 25.34
N TYR A 233 -14.53 2.90 24.69
CA TYR A 233 -14.37 3.56 23.41
C TYR A 233 -13.85 4.99 23.56
N TYR A 234 -13.16 5.43 22.52
CA TYR A 234 -12.68 6.79 22.30
C TYR A 234 -13.14 7.29 20.94
N ARG A 235 -13.18 8.61 20.77
CA ARG A 235 -13.38 9.26 19.49
C ARG A 235 -12.28 10.28 19.24
N PHE A 236 -11.94 10.51 17.97
CA PHE A 236 -11.08 11.61 17.58
C PHE A 236 -11.88 12.90 17.43
N ASP A 237 -11.46 13.95 18.12
CA ASP A 237 -12.05 15.27 18.00
C ASP A 237 -11.16 16.18 17.14
N ARG A 238 -11.54 16.31 15.86
CA ARG A 238 -10.81 17.12 14.89
C ARG A 238 -10.79 18.61 15.24
N THR A 239 -11.81 19.11 15.92
CA THR A 239 -11.88 20.52 16.32
C THR A 239 -10.84 20.81 17.38
N ILE A 240 -10.72 19.97 18.40
CA ILE A 240 -9.69 20.09 19.44
C ILE A 240 -8.30 19.96 18.80
N TYR A 241 -8.10 18.96 17.94
CA TYR A 241 -6.83 18.74 17.25
C TYR A 241 -6.37 19.96 16.45
N ASN A 242 -7.27 20.54 15.66
CA ASN A 242 -6.95 21.71 14.83
C ASN A 242 -6.67 22.98 15.65
N LYS A 243 -7.27 23.11 16.83
CA LYS A 243 -6.97 24.24 17.76
C LYS A 243 -5.57 24.14 18.37
N LEU A 244 -5.06 22.92 18.57
CA LEU A 244 -3.73 22.70 19.13
C LEU A 244 -2.59 22.81 18.11
N LYS A 245 -2.92 22.78 16.80
CA LYS A 245 -1.95 22.92 15.70
C LYS A 245 -1.71 24.40 15.32
N LYS A 246 -2.56 25.31 15.81
CA LYS A 246 -2.39 26.76 15.63
C LYS A 246 -1.51 27.33 16.73
#